data_ff7eb58bf999a145c5d90ac3b7554b43
#
_entry.id   ff7eb58bf999a145c5d90ac3b7554b43
#
_cell.length_a   1.000
_cell.length_b   1.000
_cell.length_c   1.000
_cell.angle_alpha   90.00
_cell.angle_beta   90.00
_cell.angle_gamma   90.00
#
_symmetry.space_group_name_H-M   'P 1'
#
loop_
_entity.id
_entity.type
_entity.pdbx_description
1 polymer ?
#
loop_
_entity_poly.entity_id
_entity_poly.type
_entity_poly.pdbx_seq_one_letter_code
_entity_poly.pdbx_strand_id
1 'polypeptide(L)'
;MLFRSVKPVRATRLFDALERARRRIDERNAVRAGEAAVVGAETLGRVAKMAGLARRHISVSERGKLFLVPVMDVVYFRAEMKYTTIRTRDREYLTEESLSTLENEFGDLFLRIHRNALVARDAITGSVKGAGGEADDGEGGDNGWNIVLRGVPETLPVSRRQWAHVKALLKL
;
A
#
# COMPACT_ATOMS: atom_id res chain seq x y z
N MET A 1 56.51 25.16 33.86
CA MET A 1 55.90 23.84 33.56
C MET A 1 54.71 23.61 34.46
N LEU A 2 53.49 23.77 33.91
CA LEU A 2 52.23 23.59 34.67
C LEU A 2 51.66 22.25 34.30
N PHE A 3 51.77 21.26 35.20
CA PHE A 3 51.05 19.99 35.07
C PHE A 3 49.59 20.21 35.43
N ARG A 4 48.73 20.20 34.45
CA ARG A 4 47.28 20.08 34.65
C ARG A 4 46.97 18.64 35.05
N SER A 5 46.70 18.42 36.33
CA SER A 5 46.19 17.17 36.86
C SER A 5 44.79 16.93 36.28
N VAL A 6 44.66 15.99 35.36
CA VAL A 6 43.40 15.45 34.91
C VAL A 6 42.90 14.53 36.00
N LYS A 7 41.90 14.97 36.80
CA LYS A 7 41.26 14.11 37.82
C LYS A 7 40.63 12.92 37.16
N PRO A 8 40.86 11.68 37.66
CA PRO A 8 40.22 10.52 37.07
C PRO A 8 38.70 10.60 37.24
N VAL A 9 37.99 10.61 36.11
CA VAL A 9 36.53 10.50 36.10
C VAL A 9 36.19 9.10 36.64
N ARG A 10 35.46 9.02 37.76
CA ARG A 10 35.05 7.74 38.30
C ARG A 10 34.21 7.00 37.24
N ALA A 11 34.57 5.75 36.94
CA ALA A 11 33.92 4.95 35.91
C ALA A 11 32.40 4.88 36.07
N THR A 12 31.89 4.87 37.30
CA THR A 12 30.45 4.93 37.63
C THR A 12 29.78 6.16 37.07
N ARG A 13 30.38 7.36 37.16
CA ARG A 13 29.80 8.60 36.58
C ARG A 13 29.79 8.61 35.07
N LEU A 14 30.75 7.94 34.45
CA LEU A 14 30.79 7.78 32.99
C LEU A 14 29.69 6.82 32.51
N PHE A 15 29.50 5.71 33.22
CA PHE A 15 28.40 4.76 32.93
C PHE A 15 27.03 5.43 33.10
N ASP A 16 26.79 6.14 34.19
CA ASP A 16 25.54 6.87 34.44
C ASP A 16 25.28 7.96 33.37
N ALA A 17 26.32 8.58 32.85
CA ALA A 17 26.21 9.59 31.80
C ALA A 17 25.89 8.94 30.44
N LEU A 18 26.50 7.79 30.14
CA LEU A 18 26.25 7.02 28.93
C LEU A 18 24.84 6.41 28.92
N GLU A 19 24.38 5.86 30.04
CA GLU A 19 22.99 5.36 30.13
C GLU A 19 21.96 6.48 29.95
N ARG A 20 22.18 7.65 30.56
CA ARG A 20 21.31 8.81 30.37
C ARG A 20 21.33 9.32 28.94
N ALA A 21 22.46 9.31 28.28
CA ALA A 21 22.58 9.69 26.87
C ALA A 21 21.86 8.68 25.96
N ARG A 22 22.03 7.39 26.22
CA ARG A 22 21.37 6.31 25.48
C ARG A 22 19.85 6.39 25.62
N ARG A 23 19.35 6.54 26.83
CA ARG A 23 17.91 6.70 27.10
C ARG A 23 17.30 7.92 26.39
N ARG A 24 18.01 9.06 26.35
CA ARG A 24 17.57 10.25 25.61
C ARG A 24 17.58 10.06 24.09
N ILE A 25 18.51 9.26 23.57
CA ILE A 25 18.54 8.91 22.14
C ILE A 25 17.39 7.98 21.81
N ASP A 26 17.12 6.99 22.66
CA ASP A 26 16.00 6.05 22.47
C ASP A 26 14.64 6.76 22.59
N GLU A 27 14.47 7.67 23.53
CA GLU A 27 13.28 8.51 23.68
C GLU A 27 13.09 9.45 22.47
N ARG A 28 14.16 10.07 21.97
CA ARG A 28 14.10 10.90 20.75
C ARG A 28 13.82 10.09 19.49
N ASN A 29 14.37 8.88 19.40
CA ASN A 29 14.11 7.98 18.28
C ASN A 29 12.68 7.44 18.32
N ALA A 30 12.12 7.17 19.50
CA ALA A 30 10.72 6.76 19.67
C ALA A 30 9.74 7.88 19.30
N VAL A 31 10.02 9.13 19.72
CA VAL A 31 9.19 10.30 19.35
C VAL A 31 9.34 10.60 17.85
N ARG A 32 10.54 10.55 17.30
CA ARG A 32 10.77 10.70 15.85
C ARG A 32 10.16 9.57 15.03
N ALA A 33 10.16 8.34 15.52
CA ALA A 33 9.50 7.22 14.85
C ALA A 33 7.97 7.38 14.84
N GLY A 34 7.38 7.99 15.87
CA GLY A 34 5.95 8.29 15.92
C GLY A 34 5.53 9.43 14.99
N GLU A 35 6.31 10.51 14.93
CA GLU A 35 6.01 11.66 14.06
C GLU A 35 6.50 11.46 12.60
N ALA A 36 7.63 10.78 12.40
CA ALA A 36 8.15 10.47 11.07
C ALA A 36 7.34 9.37 10.35
N ALA A 37 6.62 8.51 11.10
CA ALA A 37 5.80 7.47 10.48
C ALA A 37 4.58 8.03 9.73
N VAL A 38 4.05 9.19 10.14
CA VAL A 38 2.87 9.78 9.49
C VAL A 38 3.25 10.72 8.34
N VAL A 39 4.31 11.52 8.50
CA VAL A 39 4.73 12.51 7.48
C VAL A 39 5.80 11.94 6.53
N GLY A 40 6.61 11.00 7.02
CA GLY A 40 7.73 10.41 6.26
C GLY A 40 7.31 9.36 5.24
N ALA A 41 6.22 8.61 5.49
CA ALA A 41 5.78 7.55 4.57
C ALA A 41 5.26 8.14 3.25
N GLU A 42 4.48 9.23 3.30
CA GLU A 42 4.00 9.90 2.09
C GLU A 42 5.13 10.61 1.33
N THR A 43 6.03 11.27 2.06
CA THR A 43 7.13 12.02 1.43
C THR A 43 8.19 11.09 0.88
N LEU A 44 8.53 10.01 1.60
CA LEU A 44 9.44 8.96 1.12
C LEU A 44 8.84 8.19 -0.05
N GLY A 45 7.54 7.92 -0.04
CA GLY A 45 6.82 7.31 -1.16
C GLY A 45 6.87 8.18 -2.41
N ARG A 46 6.71 9.50 -2.27
CA ARG A 46 6.83 10.46 -3.38
C ARG A 46 8.26 10.55 -3.93
N VAL A 47 9.25 10.61 -3.05
CA VAL A 47 10.67 10.65 -3.44
C VAL A 47 11.11 9.32 -4.05
N ALA A 48 10.69 8.19 -3.50
CA ALA A 48 10.95 6.88 -4.05
C ALA A 48 10.28 6.69 -5.44
N LYS A 49 9.07 7.23 -5.62
CA LYS A 49 8.36 7.24 -6.91
C LYS A 49 9.09 8.12 -7.94
N MET A 50 9.56 9.31 -7.54
CA MET A 50 10.36 10.21 -8.40
C MET A 50 11.74 9.64 -8.74
N ALA A 51 12.32 8.81 -7.87
CA ALA A 51 13.59 8.14 -8.08
C ALA A 51 13.48 6.79 -8.80
N GLY A 52 12.27 6.38 -9.23
CA GLY A 52 12.05 5.06 -9.84
C GLY A 52 12.24 3.89 -8.86
N LEU A 53 12.27 4.16 -7.57
CA LEU A 53 12.46 3.18 -6.48
C LEU A 53 11.13 2.66 -5.93
N ALA A 54 10.06 2.70 -6.74
CA ALA A 54 8.79 2.12 -6.35
C ALA A 54 8.99 0.66 -5.91
N ARG A 55 8.40 0.32 -4.79
CA ARG A 55 8.42 -1.04 -4.23
C ARG A 55 7.92 -2.04 -5.30
N ARG A 56 8.69 -3.09 -5.53
CA ARG A 56 8.36 -4.12 -6.54
C ARG A 56 7.58 -5.29 -5.97
N HIS A 57 7.50 -5.40 -4.66
CA HIS A 57 6.84 -6.51 -3.96
C HIS A 57 5.99 -5.96 -2.81
N ILE A 58 4.85 -6.59 -2.60
CA ILE A 58 3.99 -6.34 -1.44
C ILE A 58 4.25 -7.46 -0.44
N SER A 59 4.57 -7.07 0.79
CA SER A 59 4.80 -8.03 1.87
C SER A 59 3.48 -8.43 2.48
N VAL A 60 3.18 -9.73 2.49
CA VAL A 60 1.96 -10.28 3.09
C VAL A 60 2.31 -11.31 4.14
N SER A 61 1.77 -11.14 5.34
CA SER A 61 1.94 -12.11 6.42
C SER A 61 0.72 -13.03 6.50
N GLU A 62 0.92 -14.31 6.28
CA GLU A 62 -0.14 -15.32 6.36
C GLU A 62 0.34 -16.53 7.18
N ARG A 63 -0.39 -16.85 8.25
CA ARG A 63 -0.10 -18.02 9.11
C ARG A 63 1.36 -18.11 9.57
N GLY A 64 1.96 -16.98 9.95
CA GLY A 64 3.36 -16.92 10.40
C GLY A 64 4.40 -17.02 9.29
N LYS A 65 3.98 -16.99 8.03
CA LYS A 65 4.87 -16.94 6.86
C LYS A 65 4.78 -15.55 6.20
N LEU A 66 5.92 -15.04 5.76
CA LEU A 66 6.00 -13.81 4.99
C LEU A 66 6.10 -14.14 3.50
N PHE A 67 5.16 -13.64 2.72
CA PHE A 67 5.16 -13.74 1.26
C PHE A 67 5.53 -12.38 0.66
N LEU A 68 6.37 -12.38 -0.35
CA LEU A 68 6.68 -11.23 -1.18
C LEU A 68 5.95 -11.39 -2.51
N VAL A 69 4.84 -10.70 -2.66
CA VAL A 69 4.01 -10.77 -3.87
C VAL A 69 4.53 -9.73 -4.87
N PRO A 70 5.02 -10.14 -6.06
CA PRO A 70 5.44 -9.18 -7.07
C PRO A 70 4.24 -8.32 -7.52
N VAL A 71 4.41 -7.00 -7.56
CA VAL A 71 3.35 -6.07 -7.96
C VAL A 71 2.85 -6.34 -9.39
N MET A 72 3.76 -6.79 -10.27
CA MET A 72 3.44 -7.12 -11.67
C MET A 72 2.59 -8.38 -11.85
N ASP A 73 2.52 -9.25 -10.83
CA ASP A 73 1.70 -10.46 -10.85
C ASP A 73 0.28 -10.21 -10.33
N VAL A 74 0.06 -9.03 -9.74
CA VAL A 74 -1.24 -8.67 -9.17
C VAL A 74 -2.20 -8.28 -10.29
N VAL A 75 -3.36 -8.93 -10.33
CA VAL A 75 -4.45 -8.65 -11.28
C VAL A 75 -5.35 -7.54 -10.74
N TYR A 76 -5.73 -7.64 -9.47
CA TYR A 76 -6.52 -6.60 -8.82
C TYR A 76 -6.36 -6.61 -7.28
N PHE A 77 -6.74 -5.50 -6.67
CA PHE A 77 -6.93 -5.36 -5.24
C PHE A 77 -8.41 -5.12 -4.96
N ARG A 78 -8.96 -5.75 -3.94
CA ARG A 78 -10.34 -5.56 -3.50
C ARG A 78 -10.40 -5.40 -2.00
N ALA A 79 -10.92 -4.26 -1.54
CA ALA A 79 -11.14 -4.04 -0.11
C ALA A 79 -12.45 -4.69 0.32
N GLU A 80 -12.36 -5.52 1.34
CA GLU A 80 -13.49 -6.19 1.97
C GLU A 80 -13.37 -6.04 3.48
N MET A 81 -14.32 -5.36 4.09
CA MET A 81 -14.35 -5.10 5.53
C MET A 81 -13.03 -4.53 6.07
N LYS A 82 -12.20 -5.34 6.71
CA LYS A 82 -10.95 -4.95 7.38
C LYS A 82 -9.70 -5.15 6.52
N TYR A 83 -9.78 -6.02 5.53
CA TYR A 83 -8.62 -6.43 4.74
C TYR A 83 -8.76 -6.03 3.28
N THR A 84 -7.62 -5.94 2.61
CA THR A 84 -7.55 -5.83 1.17
C THR A 84 -7.06 -7.16 0.59
N THR A 85 -7.86 -7.76 -0.25
CA THR A 85 -7.51 -8.95 -1.01
C THR A 85 -6.60 -8.56 -2.17
N ILE A 86 -5.47 -9.22 -2.31
CA ILE A 86 -4.55 -9.12 -3.43
C ILE A 86 -4.78 -10.35 -4.30
N ARG A 87 -5.37 -10.17 -5.46
CA ARG A 87 -5.60 -11.26 -6.41
C ARG A 87 -4.47 -11.32 -7.41
N THR A 88 -3.80 -12.46 -7.45
CA THR A 88 -2.87 -12.83 -8.52
C THR A 88 -3.55 -13.86 -9.44
N ARG A 89 -2.89 -14.29 -10.48
CA ARG A 89 -3.43 -15.33 -11.39
C ARG A 89 -3.61 -16.67 -10.70
N ASP A 90 -2.72 -16.97 -9.74
CA ASP A 90 -2.63 -18.30 -9.13
C ASP A 90 -3.41 -18.37 -7.80
N ARG A 91 -3.39 -17.29 -7.01
CA ARG A 91 -3.98 -17.30 -5.66
C ARG A 91 -4.29 -15.89 -5.15
N GLU A 92 -4.97 -15.87 -4.01
CA GLU A 92 -5.29 -14.67 -3.26
C GLU A 92 -4.42 -14.54 -2.03
N TYR A 93 -4.16 -13.29 -1.64
CA TYR A 93 -3.50 -12.94 -0.40
C TYR A 93 -4.29 -11.85 0.29
N LEU A 94 -4.14 -11.72 1.61
CA LEU A 94 -4.78 -10.67 2.39
C LEU A 94 -3.74 -9.74 2.97
N THR A 95 -3.96 -8.43 2.82
CA THR A 95 -3.13 -7.39 3.42
C THR A 95 -3.99 -6.40 4.21
N GLU A 96 -3.37 -5.74 5.18
CA GLU A 96 -4.01 -4.65 5.93
C GLU A 96 -3.81 -3.28 5.26
N GLU A 97 -3.08 -3.22 4.15
CA GLU A 97 -2.84 -1.98 3.42
C GLU A 97 -4.14 -1.47 2.78
N SER A 98 -4.39 -0.18 2.91
CA SER A 98 -5.59 0.43 2.33
C SER A 98 -5.46 0.56 0.80
N LEU A 99 -6.60 0.49 0.09
CA LEU A 99 -6.62 0.75 -1.35
C LEU A 99 -6.09 2.15 -1.71
N SER A 100 -6.29 3.14 -0.86
CA SER A 100 -5.81 4.50 -1.11
C SER A 100 -4.28 4.57 -1.04
N THR A 101 -3.66 3.82 -0.12
CA THR A 101 -2.20 3.71 -0.03
C THR A 101 -1.64 3.04 -1.29
N LEU A 102 -2.23 1.92 -1.70
CA LEU A 102 -1.84 1.17 -2.90
C LEU A 102 -2.05 2.00 -4.19
N GLU A 103 -3.14 2.76 -4.27
CA GLU A 103 -3.43 3.67 -5.39
C GLU A 103 -2.40 4.80 -5.49
N ASN A 104 -2.02 5.40 -4.35
CA ASN A 104 -1.01 6.46 -4.32
C ASN A 104 0.38 5.94 -4.73
N GLU A 105 0.72 4.72 -4.33
CA GLU A 105 2.01 4.12 -4.64
C GLU A 105 2.08 3.58 -6.07
N PHE A 106 1.06 2.88 -6.50
CA PHE A 106 1.03 2.13 -7.77
C PHE A 106 0.05 2.68 -8.81
N GLY A 107 -0.42 3.92 -8.69
CA GLY A 107 -1.43 4.50 -9.58
C GLY A 107 -1.06 4.55 -11.07
N ASP A 108 0.22 4.38 -11.40
CA ASP A 108 0.67 4.26 -12.80
C ASP A 108 0.36 2.87 -13.37
N LEU A 109 0.36 1.83 -12.52
CA LEU A 109 0.11 0.43 -12.88
C LEU A 109 -1.35 0.03 -12.69
N PHE A 110 -2.02 0.63 -11.69
CA PHE A 110 -3.38 0.26 -11.31
C PHE A 110 -4.37 1.39 -11.55
N LEU A 111 -5.60 1.01 -11.81
CA LEU A 111 -6.72 1.91 -12.06
C LEU A 111 -7.81 1.68 -11.02
N ARG A 112 -8.29 2.75 -10.38
CA ARG A 112 -9.46 2.68 -9.50
C ARG A 112 -10.72 2.56 -10.33
N ILE A 113 -11.39 1.42 -10.24
CA ILE A 113 -12.65 1.16 -10.97
C ILE A 113 -13.88 1.26 -10.07
N HIS A 114 -13.69 1.03 -8.78
CA HIS A 114 -14.75 1.10 -7.77
C HIS A 114 -14.20 1.59 -6.43
N ARG A 115 -15.07 2.06 -5.51
CA ARG A 115 -14.66 2.49 -4.16
C ARG A 115 -13.83 1.42 -3.41
N ASN A 116 -14.09 0.15 -3.72
CA ASN A 116 -13.42 -1.00 -3.10
C ASN A 116 -12.52 -1.80 -4.05
N ALA A 117 -12.22 -1.33 -5.26
CA ALA A 117 -11.44 -2.10 -6.23
C ALA A 117 -10.45 -1.25 -7.04
N LEU A 118 -9.21 -1.76 -7.11
CA LEU A 118 -8.14 -1.31 -8.01
C LEU A 118 -7.77 -2.46 -8.94
N VAL A 119 -7.60 -2.20 -10.21
CA VAL A 119 -7.29 -3.22 -11.24
C VAL A 119 -6.02 -2.86 -11.96
N ALA A 120 -5.17 -3.86 -12.23
CA ALA A 120 -3.99 -3.67 -13.07
C ALA A 120 -4.42 -3.30 -14.50
N ARG A 121 -3.86 -2.22 -15.02
CA ARG A 121 -4.22 -1.71 -16.36
C ARG A 121 -3.95 -2.74 -17.45
N ASP A 122 -2.84 -3.47 -17.34
CA ASP A 122 -2.44 -4.49 -18.30
C ASP A 122 -3.27 -5.78 -18.21
N ALA A 123 -4.00 -5.98 -17.10
CA ALA A 123 -4.89 -7.13 -16.95
C ALA A 123 -6.26 -6.90 -17.57
N ILE A 124 -6.64 -5.67 -17.90
CA ILE A 124 -7.94 -5.35 -18.50
C ILE A 124 -7.94 -5.85 -19.96
N THR A 125 -8.88 -6.72 -20.29
CA THR A 125 -9.06 -7.24 -21.65
C THR A 125 -10.30 -6.69 -22.34
N GLY A 126 -11.25 -6.17 -21.58
CA GLY A 126 -12.48 -5.61 -22.12
C GLY A 126 -13.47 -5.22 -21.03
N SER A 127 -14.65 -4.84 -21.48
CA SER A 127 -15.77 -4.54 -20.61
C SER A 127 -17.03 -5.22 -21.14
N VAL A 128 -17.87 -5.69 -20.23
CA VAL A 128 -19.17 -6.27 -20.53
C VAL A 128 -20.26 -5.49 -19.79
N LYS A 129 -21.42 -5.35 -20.43
CA LYS A 129 -22.57 -4.77 -19.77
C LYS A 129 -23.13 -5.84 -18.82
N GLY A 130 -23.14 -5.56 -17.52
CA GLY A 130 -23.62 -6.50 -16.51
C GLY A 130 -25.13 -6.66 -16.64
N ALA A 131 -25.58 -7.89 -16.83
CA ALA A 131 -26.95 -8.25 -16.50
C ALA A 131 -26.98 -8.41 -14.98
N GLY A 132 -27.53 -7.41 -14.26
CA GLY A 132 -27.89 -7.44 -12.85
C GLY A 132 -27.11 -8.44 -11.96
N GLY A 133 -25.85 -8.17 -11.66
CA GLY A 133 -25.14 -8.87 -10.59
C GLY A 133 -25.38 -8.11 -9.30
N GLU A 134 -25.62 -8.85 -8.21
CA GLU A 134 -25.98 -8.41 -6.87
C GLU A 134 -25.28 -7.10 -6.49
N ALA A 135 -26.05 -6.01 -6.53
CA ALA A 135 -25.65 -4.75 -6.01
C ALA A 135 -25.74 -4.84 -4.48
N ASP A 136 -24.59 -5.04 -3.84
CA ASP A 136 -24.46 -4.65 -2.46
C ASP A 136 -24.61 -3.11 -2.42
N ASP A 137 -25.64 -2.70 -1.69
CA ASP A 137 -26.01 -1.33 -1.33
C ASP A 137 -26.59 -0.37 -2.39
N GLY A 138 -27.90 -0.48 -2.59
CA GLY A 138 -28.86 0.63 -2.39
C GLY A 138 -28.95 1.72 -3.43
N GLU A 139 -28.34 1.64 -4.60
CA GLU A 139 -28.73 2.51 -5.72
C GLU A 139 -28.79 1.69 -7.00
N GLY A 140 -29.92 1.01 -7.15
CA GLY A 140 -30.30 0.24 -8.30
C GLY A 140 -30.26 1.05 -9.58
N GLY A 141 -29.86 0.41 -10.61
CA GLY A 141 -29.93 0.94 -11.96
C GLY A 141 -29.13 0.08 -12.91
N ASP A 142 -29.74 -0.91 -13.37
CA ASP A 142 -29.77 -1.55 -14.68
C ASP A 142 -28.92 -0.88 -15.78
N ASN A 143 -27.61 -0.80 -15.61
CA ASN A 143 -26.61 -0.49 -16.63
C ASN A 143 -25.18 -0.52 -16.08
N GLY A 144 -24.87 -1.41 -15.15
CA GLY A 144 -23.52 -1.58 -14.63
C GLY A 144 -22.59 -2.13 -15.71
N TRP A 145 -21.43 -1.51 -15.85
CA TRP A 145 -20.34 -2.06 -16.65
C TRP A 145 -19.43 -2.87 -15.74
N ASN A 146 -19.03 -4.06 -16.20
CA ASN A 146 -18.05 -4.89 -15.56
C ASN A 146 -16.78 -4.96 -16.42
N ILE A 147 -15.64 -4.96 -15.78
CA ILE A 147 -14.34 -5.16 -16.44
C ILE A 147 -14.04 -6.65 -16.50
N VAL A 148 -13.63 -7.09 -17.68
CA VAL A 148 -13.12 -8.44 -17.94
C VAL A 148 -11.61 -8.41 -17.78
N LEU A 149 -11.07 -9.37 -17.02
CA LEU A 149 -9.68 -9.42 -16.63
C LEU A 149 -8.99 -10.65 -17.23
N ARG A 150 -7.72 -10.47 -17.58
CA ARG A 150 -6.88 -11.57 -18.05
C ARG A 150 -6.40 -12.43 -16.89
N GLY A 151 -6.57 -13.75 -17.02
CA GLY A 151 -6.00 -14.73 -16.08
C GLY A 151 -6.85 -15.01 -14.85
N VAL A 152 -8.04 -14.38 -14.77
CA VAL A 152 -9.04 -14.65 -13.72
C VAL A 152 -10.42 -14.74 -14.38
N PRO A 153 -11.29 -15.66 -13.93
CA PRO A 153 -12.61 -15.84 -14.51
C PRO A 153 -13.63 -14.78 -14.08
N GLU A 154 -13.36 -14.10 -12.97
CA GLU A 154 -14.26 -13.11 -12.39
C GLU A 154 -14.22 -11.78 -13.15
N THR A 155 -15.35 -11.08 -13.16
CA THR A 155 -15.49 -9.72 -13.66
C THR A 155 -15.73 -8.78 -12.50
N LEU A 156 -15.23 -7.55 -12.60
CA LEU A 156 -15.37 -6.56 -11.52
C LEU A 156 -16.27 -5.40 -11.94
N PRO A 157 -17.22 -4.99 -11.07
CA PRO A 157 -18.12 -3.89 -11.36
C PRO A 157 -17.37 -2.56 -11.35
N VAL A 158 -17.74 -1.68 -12.29
CA VAL A 158 -17.22 -0.31 -12.38
C VAL A 158 -18.27 0.63 -11.83
N SER A 159 -17.88 1.53 -10.93
CA SER A 159 -18.79 2.57 -10.45
C SER A 159 -19.13 3.57 -11.56
N ARG A 160 -20.34 4.12 -11.55
CA ARG A 160 -20.78 5.11 -12.55
C ARG A 160 -19.81 6.30 -12.65
N ARG A 161 -19.27 6.75 -11.52
CA ARG A 161 -18.32 7.87 -11.47
C ARG A 161 -17.00 7.54 -12.16
N GLN A 162 -16.53 6.28 -12.03
CA GLN A 162 -15.26 5.84 -12.60
C GLN A 162 -15.39 5.42 -14.06
N TRP A 163 -16.60 5.10 -14.53
CA TRP A 163 -16.81 4.61 -15.89
C TRP A 163 -16.29 5.55 -16.97
N ALA A 164 -16.56 6.86 -16.84
CA ALA A 164 -16.07 7.85 -17.81
C ALA A 164 -14.52 7.85 -17.88
N HIS A 165 -13.86 7.73 -16.74
CA HIS A 165 -12.41 7.68 -16.65
C HIS A 165 -11.86 6.36 -17.22
N VAL A 166 -12.48 5.23 -16.86
CA VAL A 166 -12.14 3.90 -17.39
C VAL A 166 -12.29 3.87 -18.91
N LYS A 167 -13.41 4.35 -19.43
CA LYS A 167 -13.67 4.44 -20.87
C LYS A 167 -12.61 5.27 -21.61
N ALA A 168 -12.25 6.42 -21.07
CA ALA A 168 -11.24 7.29 -21.66
C ALA A 168 -9.85 6.62 -21.72
N LEU A 169 -9.48 5.87 -20.66
CA LEU A 169 -8.21 5.16 -20.59
C LEU A 169 -8.14 3.95 -21.53
N LEU A 170 -9.25 3.23 -21.67
CA LEU A 170 -9.34 2.05 -22.54
C LEU A 170 -9.59 2.42 -24.01
N LYS A 171 -9.80 3.71 -24.32
CA LYS A 171 -10.14 4.20 -25.66
C LYS A 171 -11.35 3.47 -26.28
N LEU A 172 -12.35 3.17 -25.43
CA LEU A 172 -13.61 2.52 -25.81
C LEU A 172 -14.65 3.55 -26.31
#